data_cc7ae84369f3151371d949af20d60e6e
#
_entry.id   cc7ae84369f3151371d949af20d60e6e
#
_cell.length_a   1.000
_cell.length_b   1.000
_cell.length_c   1.000
_cell.angle_alpha   90.00
_cell.angle_beta   90.00
_cell.angle_gamma   90.00
#
_symmetry.space_group_name_H-M   'P 1'
#
loop_
_entity.id
_entity.type
_entity.pdbx_description
1 polymer ?
#
loop_
_entity_poly.entity_id
_entity_poly.type
_entity_poly.pdbx_seq_one_letter_code
_entity_poly.pdbx_strand_id
1 'polypeptide(L)'
;ISVSELCNRRKGKIKITVRYNDKDYDAYLSHVKVQLKEDSNYVYLVLVYGVTEHPMMLLTNKEIKSKEDVIRIARLYFSRWRIEEYFRSKKQIFGFEKFRVRSMVSIRSLNFMITACMTFLALMSMKSVRSSLLIEILRRAAPLKQKVQFYYYRIAKGILKILSYARKGVRGWFK
;
A
#
# COMPACT_ATOMS: atom_id res chain seq x y z
N ILE A 1 26.17 -17.60 -15.45
CA ILE A 1 24.80 -18.05 -15.73
C ILE A 1 23.92 -16.82 -15.71
N SER A 2 23.11 -16.61 -16.74
CA SER A 2 22.17 -15.51 -16.79
C SER A 2 20.99 -15.75 -15.82
N VAL A 3 20.34 -14.66 -15.38
CA VAL A 3 19.18 -14.80 -14.47
C VAL A 3 18.02 -15.53 -15.14
N SER A 4 17.83 -15.35 -16.44
CA SER A 4 16.84 -16.06 -17.23
C SER A 4 17.08 -17.58 -17.28
N GLU A 5 18.33 -18.01 -17.42
CA GLU A 5 18.68 -19.43 -17.33
C GLU A 5 18.40 -20.01 -15.94
N LEU A 6 18.69 -19.24 -14.87
CA LEU A 6 18.36 -19.63 -13.49
C LEU A 6 16.85 -19.81 -13.30
N CYS A 7 16.05 -18.91 -13.89
CA CYS A 7 14.58 -19.01 -13.84
C CYS A 7 14.08 -20.27 -14.53
N ASN A 8 14.64 -20.61 -15.69
CA ASN A 8 14.20 -21.78 -16.47
C ASN A 8 14.62 -23.13 -15.83
N ARG A 9 15.76 -23.15 -15.16
CA ARG A 9 16.27 -24.35 -14.48
C ARG A 9 15.62 -24.62 -13.13
N ARG A 10 15.02 -23.62 -12.50
CA ARG A 10 14.43 -23.74 -11.17
C ARG A 10 12.91 -23.77 -11.25
N LYS A 11 12.31 -24.61 -10.42
CA LYS A 11 10.86 -24.65 -10.19
C LYS A 11 10.60 -24.17 -8.76
N GLY A 12 9.53 -23.42 -8.56
CA GLY A 12 9.11 -23.02 -7.24
C GLY A 12 8.67 -24.22 -6.39
N LYS A 13 9.26 -24.39 -5.21
CA LYS A 13 8.91 -25.47 -4.27
C LYS A 13 8.02 -25.03 -3.12
N ILE A 14 7.95 -23.73 -2.85
CA ILE A 14 7.18 -23.14 -1.75
C ILE A 14 5.91 -22.54 -2.33
N LYS A 15 4.77 -23.18 -2.07
CA LYS A 15 3.46 -22.68 -2.51
C LYS A 15 2.95 -21.62 -1.55
N ILE A 16 2.47 -20.49 -2.10
CA ILE A 16 1.76 -19.44 -1.37
C ILE A 16 0.61 -18.90 -2.22
N THR A 17 -0.44 -18.39 -1.57
CA THR A 17 -1.45 -17.60 -2.26
C THR A 17 -1.12 -16.12 -2.09
N VAL A 18 -1.06 -15.39 -3.19
CA VAL A 18 -0.76 -13.95 -3.24
C VAL A 18 -1.87 -13.21 -3.99
N ARG A 19 -2.13 -11.99 -3.56
CA ARG A 19 -3.05 -11.10 -4.27
C ARG A 19 -2.26 -10.14 -5.15
N TYR A 20 -2.58 -10.16 -6.45
CA TYR A 20 -1.96 -9.31 -7.44
C TYR A 20 -3.02 -8.82 -8.45
N ASN A 21 -3.07 -7.49 -8.73
CA ASN A 21 -4.07 -6.87 -9.59
C ASN A 21 -5.52 -7.30 -9.25
N ASP A 22 -5.87 -7.26 -7.95
CA ASP A 22 -7.19 -7.61 -7.40
C ASP A 22 -7.64 -9.07 -7.61
N LYS A 23 -6.72 -9.95 -8.03
CA LYS A 23 -6.94 -11.39 -8.17
C LYS A 23 -6.02 -12.16 -7.24
N ASP A 24 -6.50 -13.31 -6.78
CA ASP A 24 -5.70 -14.23 -5.98
C ASP A 24 -5.03 -15.25 -6.91
N TYR A 25 -3.72 -15.45 -6.73
CA TYR A 25 -2.90 -16.36 -7.52
C TYR A 25 -2.19 -17.36 -6.62
N ASP A 26 -2.11 -18.61 -7.06
CA ASP A 26 -1.23 -19.59 -6.46
C ASP A 26 0.19 -19.39 -7.02
N ALA A 27 1.05 -18.84 -6.20
CA ALA A 27 2.43 -18.57 -6.54
C ALA A 27 3.36 -19.64 -5.97
N TYR A 28 4.42 -19.94 -6.70
CA TYR A 28 5.44 -20.91 -6.31
C TYR A 28 6.78 -20.20 -6.20
N LEU A 29 7.43 -20.30 -5.04
CA LEU A 29 8.65 -19.58 -4.76
C LEU A 29 9.87 -20.49 -4.78
N SER A 30 10.99 -19.97 -5.24
CA SER A 30 12.32 -20.54 -5.04
C SER A 30 13.31 -19.40 -4.74
N HIS A 31 14.48 -19.73 -4.18
CA HIS A 31 15.51 -18.73 -3.92
C HIS A 31 16.90 -19.27 -4.26
N VAL A 32 17.82 -18.38 -4.51
CA VAL A 32 19.23 -18.68 -4.75
C VAL A 32 20.10 -17.53 -4.27
N LYS A 33 21.25 -17.87 -3.68
CA LYS A 33 22.29 -16.89 -3.36
C LYS A 33 23.09 -16.60 -4.63
N VAL A 34 23.21 -15.34 -4.99
CA VAL A 34 23.92 -14.89 -6.20
C VAL A 34 24.91 -13.79 -5.85
N GLN A 35 25.92 -13.64 -6.65
CA GLN A 35 26.88 -12.55 -6.59
C GLN A 35 26.72 -11.70 -7.85
N LEU A 36 26.62 -10.40 -7.69
CA LEU A 36 26.57 -9.47 -8.80
C LEU A 36 27.97 -9.28 -9.38
N LYS A 37 28.08 -9.13 -10.70
CA LYS A 37 29.39 -9.03 -11.37
C LYS A 37 30.26 -7.87 -10.88
N GLU A 38 29.64 -6.78 -10.48
CA GLU A 38 30.32 -5.53 -10.10
C GLU A 38 30.49 -5.37 -8.59
N ASP A 39 29.90 -6.28 -7.80
CA ASP A 39 29.93 -6.22 -6.35
C ASP A 39 30.43 -7.54 -5.78
N SER A 40 31.36 -7.48 -4.82
CA SER A 40 31.84 -8.66 -4.08
C SER A 40 30.78 -9.22 -3.11
N ASN A 41 29.71 -8.46 -2.84
CA ASN A 41 28.68 -8.85 -1.90
C ASN A 41 27.72 -9.88 -2.50
N TYR A 42 27.34 -10.84 -1.67
CA TYR A 42 26.28 -11.78 -2.01
C TYR A 42 24.91 -11.18 -1.73
N VAL A 43 24.00 -11.44 -2.65
CA VAL A 43 22.57 -11.10 -2.52
C VAL A 43 21.73 -12.34 -2.77
N TYR A 44 20.46 -12.28 -2.38
CA TYR A 44 19.53 -13.38 -2.60
C TYR A 44 18.54 -12.99 -3.69
N LEU A 45 18.37 -13.89 -4.64
CA LEU A 45 17.36 -13.79 -5.70
C LEU A 45 16.19 -14.70 -5.33
N VAL A 46 15.01 -14.14 -5.15
CA VAL A 46 13.75 -14.88 -4.96
C VAL A 46 12.99 -14.87 -6.27
N LEU A 47 12.66 -16.06 -6.75
CA LEU A 47 11.91 -16.28 -7.98
C LEU A 47 10.45 -16.60 -7.63
N VAL A 48 9.52 -15.94 -8.30
CA VAL A 48 8.08 -16.12 -8.10
C VAL A 48 7.45 -16.57 -9.40
N TYR A 49 6.87 -17.75 -9.40
CA TYR A 49 6.21 -18.37 -10.56
C TYR A 49 4.69 -18.37 -10.37
N GLY A 50 3.94 -18.38 -11.46
CA GLY A 50 2.49 -18.59 -11.46
C GLY A 50 1.65 -17.32 -11.27
N VAL A 51 2.27 -16.14 -11.21
CA VAL A 51 1.56 -14.85 -11.09
C VAL A 51 1.50 -14.12 -12.42
N THR A 52 2.59 -14.15 -13.16
CA THR A 52 2.75 -13.55 -14.49
C THR A 52 3.25 -14.58 -15.48
N GLU A 53 3.19 -14.28 -16.77
CA GLU A 53 3.68 -15.15 -17.84
C GLU A 53 5.16 -15.52 -17.64
N HIS A 54 5.96 -14.56 -17.23
CA HIS A 54 7.37 -14.77 -16.87
C HIS A 54 7.55 -14.76 -15.35
N PRO A 55 8.51 -15.54 -14.80
CA PRO A 55 8.81 -15.50 -13.38
C PRO A 55 9.23 -14.12 -12.91
N MET A 56 8.67 -13.65 -11.80
CA MET A 56 9.11 -12.42 -11.17
C MET A 56 10.41 -12.66 -10.41
N MET A 57 11.34 -11.72 -10.54
CA MET A 57 12.68 -11.76 -9.96
C MET A 57 12.84 -10.70 -8.89
N LEU A 58 12.93 -11.12 -7.63
CA LEU A 58 13.05 -10.22 -6.48
C LEU A 58 14.46 -10.34 -5.91
N LEU A 59 15.19 -9.24 -5.90
CA LEU A 59 16.53 -9.18 -5.36
C LEU A 59 16.48 -8.60 -3.94
N THR A 60 17.20 -9.22 -3.00
CA THR A 60 17.32 -8.75 -1.62
C THR A 60 18.70 -8.97 -1.05
N ASN A 61 19.17 -8.02 -0.25
CA ASN A 61 20.38 -8.15 0.56
C ASN A 61 20.12 -8.86 1.89
N LYS A 62 18.86 -9.13 2.22
CA LYS A 62 18.48 -9.81 3.44
C LYS A 62 18.81 -11.30 3.33
N GLU A 63 19.53 -11.82 4.31
CA GLU A 63 19.86 -13.25 4.39
C GLU A 63 18.59 -14.10 4.50
N ILE A 64 18.54 -15.17 3.72
CA ILE A 64 17.44 -16.14 3.71
C ILE A 64 17.93 -17.39 4.41
N LYS A 65 17.38 -17.70 5.59
CA LYS A 65 17.69 -18.87 6.41
C LYS A 65 16.58 -19.91 6.40
N SER A 66 15.36 -19.49 6.11
CA SER A 66 14.16 -20.32 6.22
C SER A 66 13.20 -20.12 5.06
N LYS A 67 12.19 -21.01 4.94
CA LYS A 67 11.08 -20.86 4.01
C LYS A 67 10.25 -19.60 4.32
N GLU A 68 10.10 -19.30 5.58
CA GLU A 68 9.37 -18.15 6.11
C GLU A 68 9.99 -16.83 5.64
N ASP A 69 11.33 -16.76 5.54
CA ASP A 69 12.03 -15.60 5.01
C ASP A 69 11.70 -15.38 3.52
N VAL A 70 11.68 -16.45 2.73
CA VAL A 70 11.29 -16.38 1.30
C VAL A 70 9.86 -15.87 1.17
N ILE A 71 8.93 -16.44 1.94
CA ILE A 71 7.52 -16.05 1.96
C ILE A 71 7.38 -14.59 2.37
N ARG A 72 8.10 -14.16 3.39
CA ARG A 72 8.08 -12.78 3.88
C ARG A 72 8.55 -11.79 2.80
N ILE A 73 9.64 -12.11 2.10
CA ILE A 73 10.17 -11.26 1.01
C ILE A 73 9.14 -11.14 -0.11
N ALA A 74 8.55 -12.26 -0.54
CA ALA A 74 7.50 -12.25 -1.55
C ALA A 74 6.28 -11.42 -1.12
N ARG A 75 5.79 -11.62 0.12
CA ARG A 75 4.66 -10.84 0.66
C ARG A 75 4.95 -9.35 0.75
N LEU A 76 6.17 -8.97 1.14
CA LEU A 76 6.60 -7.56 1.15
C LEU A 76 6.54 -6.96 -0.25
N TYR A 77 7.00 -7.68 -1.25
CA TYR A 77 6.91 -7.22 -2.64
C TYR A 77 5.45 -7.05 -3.09
N PHE A 78 4.60 -8.04 -2.86
CA PHE A 78 3.18 -7.95 -3.23
C PHE A 78 2.41 -6.90 -2.43
N SER A 79 2.92 -6.48 -1.28
CA SER A 79 2.33 -5.35 -0.53
C SER A 79 2.76 -3.98 -1.05
N ARG A 80 3.73 -3.90 -1.98
CA ARG A 80 4.30 -2.64 -2.50
C ARG A 80 3.26 -1.72 -3.13
N TRP A 81 2.27 -2.28 -3.82
CA TRP A 81 1.23 -1.49 -4.45
C TRP A 81 0.40 -0.65 -3.45
N ARG A 82 0.40 -1.02 -2.15
CA ARG A 82 -0.23 -0.22 -1.08
C ARG A 82 0.39 1.16 -0.95
N ILE A 83 1.67 1.30 -1.27
CA ILE A 83 2.37 2.58 -1.28
C ILE A 83 1.83 3.44 -2.42
N GLU A 84 1.59 2.85 -3.58
CA GLU A 84 1.00 3.55 -4.74
C GLU A 84 -0.42 4.02 -4.43
N GLU A 85 -1.24 3.18 -3.80
CA GLU A 85 -2.58 3.55 -3.31
C GLU A 85 -2.53 4.67 -2.25
N TYR A 86 -1.55 4.63 -1.37
CA TYR A 86 -1.34 5.69 -0.39
C TYR A 86 -1.03 7.03 -1.07
N PHE A 87 -0.12 7.05 -2.04
CA PHE A 87 0.18 8.27 -2.80
C PHE A 87 -1.00 8.73 -3.65
N ARG A 88 -1.70 7.81 -4.29
CA ARG A 88 -2.94 8.11 -5.02
C ARG A 88 -3.97 8.76 -4.11
N SER A 89 -4.17 8.22 -2.92
CA SER A 89 -5.08 8.78 -1.93
C SER A 89 -4.67 10.18 -1.48
N LYS A 90 -3.37 10.43 -1.25
CA LYS A 90 -2.86 11.78 -0.96
C LYS A 90 -3.20 12.77 -2.08
N LYS A 91 -3.00 12.39 -3.33
CA LYS A 91 -3.27 13.24 -4.49
C LYS A 91 -4.77 13.51 -4.66
N GLN A 92 -5.59 12.48 -4.55
CA GLN A 92 -7.02 12.58 -4.86
C GLN A 92 -7.85 13.14 -3.71
N ILE A 93 -7.57 12.75 -2.46
CA ILE A 93 -8.35 13.22 -1.29
C ILE A 93 -7.90 14.62 -0.88
N PHE A 94 -6.59 14.85 -0.81
CA PHE A 94 -6.03 16.08 -0.26
C PHE A 94 -5.49 17.05 -1.32
N GLY A 95 -5.52 16.68 -2.59
CA GLY A 95 -5.01 17.52 -3.67
C GLY A 95 -3.53 17.84 -3.52
N PHE A 96 -2.72 16.89 -3.05
CA PHE A 96 -1.31 17.09 -2.70
C PHE A 96 -0.46 17.70 -3.82
N GLU A 97 -0.84 17.51 -5.08
CA GLU A 97 -0.16 18.13 -6.23
C GLU A 97 -0.72 19.52 -6.61
N LYS A 98 -1.80 19.97 -5.96
CA LYS A 98 -2.50 21.24 -6.26
C LYS A 98 -2.15 22.35 -5.28
N PHE A 99 -1.17 22.15 -4.40
CA PHE A 99 -0.78 23.19 -3.45
C PHE A 99 -0.03 24.34 -4.14
N ARG A 100 -0.24 25.56 -3.63
CA ARG A 100 0.35 26.77 -4.19
C ARG A 100 1.52 27.32 -3.34
N VAL A 101 2.01 26.54 -2.39
CA VAL A 101 3.13 26.92 -1.54
C VAL A 101 4.45 26.65 -2.26
N ARG A 102 5.42 27.57 -2.12
CA ARG A 102 6.74 27.48 -2.78
C ARG A 102 7.89 27.21 -1.82
N SER A 103 7.70 27.49 -0.52
CA SER A 103 8.72 27.26 0.51
C SER A 103 8.84 25.77 0.82
N MET A 104 10.06 25.24 0.89
CA MET A 104 10.30 23.85 1.29
C MET A 104 9.79 23.55 2.69
N VAL A 105 9.85 24.50 3.61
CA VAL A 105 9.29 24.38 4.96
C VAL A 105 7.78 24.16 4.89
N SER A 106 7.08 25.00 4.12
CA SER A 106 5.63 24.89 3.94
C SER A 106 5.23 23.57 3.27
N ILE A 107 6.01 23.11 2.26
CA ILE A 107 5.77 21.82 1.59
C ILE A 107 5.93 20.65 2.58
N ARG A 108 6.99 20.68 3.40
CA ARG A 108 7.23 19.65 4.43
C ARG A 108 6.13 19.64 5.49
N SER A 109 5.72 20.81 5.98
CA SER A 109 4.63 20.94 6.94
C SER A 109 3.31 20.43 6.37
N LEU A 110 2.98 20.78 5.12
CA LEU A 110 1.79 20.28 4.43
C LEU A 110 1.83 18.75 4.28
N ASN A 111 2.97 18.20 3.85
CA ASN A 111 3.13 16.76 3.72
C ASN A 111 2.99 16.04 5.07
N PHE A 112 3.52 16.62 6.15
CA PHE A 112 3.35 16.09 7.50
C PHE A 112 1.88 16.08 7.92
N MET A 113 1.15 17.18 7.74
CA MET A 113 -0.28 17.28 8.07
C MET A 113 -1.11 16.27 7.28
N ILE A 114 -0.87 16.15 5.98
CA ILE A 114 -1.57 15.16 5.14
C ILE A 114 -1.24 13.74 5.61
N THR A 115 0.01 13.47 5.99
CA THR A 115 0.40 12.16 6.52
C THR A 115 -0.33 11.85 7.82
N ALA A 116 -0.43 12.81 8.73
CA ALA A 116 -1.20 12.67 9.97
C ALA A 116 -2.69 12.40 9.70
N CYS A 117 -3.30 13.13 8.76
CA CYS A 117 -4.67 12.87 8.34
C CYS A 117 -4.84 11.46 7.74
N MET A 118 -3.93 11.01 6.89
CA MET A 118 -3.96 9.66 6.33
C MET A 118 -3.82 8.58 7.40
N THR A 119 -2.93 8.80 8.38
CA THR A 119 -2.77 7.89 9.53
C THR A 119 -4.05 7.83 10.35
N PHE A 120 -4.68 8.97 10.62
CA PHE A 120 -5.98 9.02 11.30
C PHE A 120 -7.05 8.22 10.55
N LEU A 121 -7.17 8.41 9.22
CA LEU A 121 -8.11 7.66 8.39
C LEU A 121 -7.80 6.15 8.41
N ALA A 122 -6.53 5.76 8.43
CA ALA A 122 -6.11 4.37 8.52
C ALA A 122 -6.52 3.76 9.86
N LEU A 123 -6.25 4.44 10.97
CA LEU A 123 -6.67 4.00 12.31
C LEU A 123 -8.19 3.86 12.40
N MET A 124 -8.94 4.83 11.89
CA MET A 124 -10.42 4.77 11.83
C MET A 124 -10.93 3.60 10.99
N SER A 125 -10.19 3.15 9.99
CA SER A 125 -10.58 2.03 9.12
C SER A 125 -10.29 0.64 9.72
N MET A 126 -9.52 0.56 10.80
CA MET A 126 -9.20 -0.71 11.46
C MET A 126 -10.45 -1.32 12.11
N LYS A 127 -10.61 -2.65 11.98
CA LYS A 127 -11.79 -3.37 12.51
C LYS A 127 -11.99 -3.22 14.02
N SER A 128 -10.93 -2.98 14.77
CA SER A 128 -10.95 -2.77 16.22
C SER A 128 -11.60 -1.44 16.63
N VAL A 129 -11.69 -0.47 15.74
CA VAL A 129 -12.27 0.86 15.99
C VAL A 129 -13.67 0.93 15.35
N ARG A 130 -14.56 0.01 15.68
CA ARG A 130 -16.00 0.13 15.36
C ARG A 130 -16.67 1.04 16.39
N SER A 131 -16.33 2.32 16.37
CA SER A 131 -17.01 3.30 17.18
C SER A 131 -18.35 3.70 16.52
N SER A 132 -19.32 4.11 17.34
CA SER A 132 -20.56 4.73 16.86
C SER A 132 -20.29 5.89 15.90
N LEU A 133 -19.20 6.62 16.13
CA LEU A 133 -18.72 7.69 15.26
C LEU A 133 -18.37 7.20 13.85
N LEU A 134 -17.64 6.09 13.72
CA LEU A 134 -17.28 5.54 12.40
C LEU A 134 -18.53 5.13 11.61
N ILE A 135 -19.50 4.50 12.30
CA ILE A 135 -20.76 4.10 11.67
C ILE A 135 -21.52 5.34 11.15
N GLU A 136 -21.59 6.42 11.94
CA GLU A 136 -22.24 7.65 11.53
C GLU A 136 -21.51 8.33 10.36
N ILE A 137 -20.18 8.36 10.37
CA ILE A 137 -19.37 8.88 9.26
C ILE A 137 -19.65 8.08 7.98
N LEU A 138 -19.65 6.76 8.04
CA LEU A 138 -19.91 5.91 6.87
C LEU A 138 -21.34 6.02 6.36
N ARG A 139 -22.32 6.21 7.26
CA ARG A 139 -23.73 6.46 6.92
C ARG A 139 -23.91 7.77 6.15
N ARG A 140 -23.16 8.81 6.50
CA ARG A 140 -23.17 10.10 5.83
C ARG A 140 -22.41 10.13 4.52
N ALA A 141 -21.51 9.17 4.27
CA ALA A 141 -20.81 9.03 3.02
C ALA A 141 -21.76 8.55 1.91
N ALA A 142 -21.52 8.98 0.68
CA ALA A 142 -22.27 8.46 -0.46
C ALA A 142 -22.04 6.94 -0.62
N PRO A 143 -23.06 6.15 -1.00
CA PRO A 143 -22.89 4.72 -1.24
C PRO A 143 -21.88 4.48 -2.36
N LEU A 144 -21.03 3.45 -2.19
CA LEU A 144 -20.09 3.03 -3.21
C LEU A 144 -20.79 2.11 -4.21
N LYS A 145 -20.54 2.34 -5.50
CA LYS A 145 -21.04 1.50 -6.59
C LYS A 145 -20.35 0.12 -6.64
N GLN A 146 -19.17 -0.03 -6.00
CA GLN A 146 -18.38 -1.25 -5.98
C GLN A 146 -17.85 -1.55 -4.57
N LYS A 147 -17.58 -2.84 -4.30
CA LYS A 147 -16.97 -3.30 -3.05
C LYS A 147 -15.50 -2.82 -3.00
N VAL A 148 -15.20 -1.85 -2.15
CA VAL A 148 -13.86 -1.26 -2.04
C VAL A 148 -13.15 -1.84 -0.84
N GLN A 149 -11.88 -2.22 -1.03
CA GLN A 149 -11.04 -2.76 0.06
C GLN A 149 -10.67 -1.70 1.11
N PHE A 150 -10.53 -0.45 0.68
CA PHE A 150 -10.10 0.65 1.54
C PHE A 150 -11.22 1.66 1.73
N TYR A 151 -11.61 1.83 2.98
CA TYR A 151 -12.68 2.76 3.37
C TYR A 151 -12.21 4.22 3.46
N TYR A 152 -10.94 4.53 3.18
CA TYR A 152 -10.38 5.88 3.31
C TYR A 152 -11.21 6.94 2.61
N TYR A 153 -11.59 6.70 1.35
CA TYR A 153 -12.40 7.64 0.58
C TYR A 153 -13.79 7.85 1.17
N ARG A 154 -14.41 6.79 1.69
CA ARG A 154 -15.73 6.90 2.33
C ARG A 154 -15.63 7.67 3.63
N ILE A 155 -14.66 7.35 4.46
CA ILE A 155 -14.41 8.02 5.74
C ILE A 155 -14.13 9.50 5.47
N ALA A 156 -13.22 9.83 4.56
CA ALA A 156 -12.88 11.20 4.21
C ALA A 156 -14.10 11.97 3.68
N LYS A 157 -14.89 11.39 2.78
CA LYS A 157 -16.12 12.01 2.27
C LYS A 157 -17.17 12.22 3.38
N GLY A 158 -17.34 11.25 4.26
CA GLY A 158 -18.25 11.35 5.40
C GLY A 158 -17.84 12.47 6.36
N ILE A 159 -16.54 12.55 6.71
CA ILE A 159 -15.99 13.62 7.54
C ILE A 159 -16.20 14.98 6.87
N LEU A 160 -15.84 15.13 5.59
CA LEU A 160 -16.03 16.38 4.85
C LEU A 160 -17.49 16.82 4.85
N LYS A 161 -18.43 15.88 4.70
CA LYS A 161 -19.86 16.17 4.74
C LYS A 161 -20.29 16.65 6.12
N ILE A 162 -19.84 16.00 7.20
CA ILE A 162 -20.11 16.42 8.58
C ILE A 162 -19.54 17.82 8.82
N LEU A 163 -18.28 18.05 8.47
CA LEU A 163 -17.62 19.35 8.65
C LEU A 163 -18.27 20.46 7.80
N SER A 164 -18.82 20.15 6.64
CA SER A 164 -19.54 21.15 5.82
C SER A 164 -20.81 21.66 6.50
N TYR A 165 -21.50 20.82 7.25
CA TYR A 165 -22.63 21.25 8.09
C TYR A 165 -22.17 22.02 9.32
N ALA A 166 -21.12 21.55 10.01
CA ALA A 166 -20.54 22.23 11.16
C ALA A 166 -20.02 23.64 10.80
N ARG A 167 -19.47 23.82 9.59
CA ARG A 167 -19.00 25.13 9.11
C ARG A 167 -20.13 26.15 8.96
N LYS A 168 -21.35 25.72 8.62
CA LYS A 168 -22.54 26.59 8.62
C LYS A 168 -22.95 26.98 10.04
N GLY A 169 -22.85 26.04 11.00
CA GLY A 169 -23.13 26.28 12.41
C GLY A 169 -22.10 27.20 13.09
N VAL A 170 -20.81 26.96 12.85
CA VAL A 170 -19.71 27.78 13.43
C VAL A 170 -19.79 29.22 12.95
N ARG A 171 -20.15 29.50 11.70
CA ARG A 171 -20.38 30.89 11.21
C ARG A 171 -21.53 31.61 11.93
N GLY A 172 -22.47 30.86 12.47
CA GLY A 172 -23.56 31.42 13.29
C GLY A 172 -23.10 31.78 14.73
N TRP A 173 -22.00 31.19 15.22
CA TRP A 173 -21.48 31.46 16.56
C TRP A 173 -20.54 32.69 16.64
N PHE A 174 -20.01 33.13 15.50
CA PHE A 174 -19.13 34.31 15.39
C PHE A 174 -19.85 35.52 14.77
N LYS A 175 -21.18 35.55 14.73
CA LYS A 175 -22.01 36.72 14.50
C LYS A 175 -22.59 37.16 15.83
#